data_1d29dcfab08422005d23780e161caa36
#
_entry.id   1d29dcfab08422005d23780e161caa36
#
_cell.length_a   1.000
_cell.length_b   1.000
_cell.length_c   1.000
_cell.angle_alpha   90.00
_cell.angle_beta   90.00
_cell.angle_gamma   90.00
#
_symmetry.space_group_name_H-M   'P 1'
#
loop_
_entity.id
_entity.type
_entity.pdbx_description
1 polymer ?
#
loop_
_entity_poly.entity_id
_entity_poly.type
_entity_poly.pdbx_seq_one_letter_code
_entity_poly.pdbx_strand_id
1 'polypeptide(L)'
;MRVVYLNPLGQMGGAEMSLMDLLVSMRAAEPLWEFSLLLGEDGPLVERAQAAGVQVIVAPFPRALARLGDSGGGPVGALWSCLKASVGTIRYALTLRRVLGELRPDIVHTNGFKMHVLGAWAHPENASVIWHIRDYVSTRPLMKRLLRMHAQRCAAAIGNSNSVASDIQTVCGPQLPALCIYNAIDLERYSPSGEKTDLDSLAGLTPAPHGTVRIGLAATLAHWKGHAVFLRALARLPKDLACRAYVIGGPIYQTENSQRTLDQLRAMADELGIADKVGFTGYVADTAGAMRALDILVHASTQPEPFGRVIAEGMACGCAVICSAAGGAVELIAEGQDALAHPPGDEAALAGRMAELVRDPELRARLGRAGRITAERRFERSRLAEEVIPLYQRLSGHPAAQPEAGLANAIGR
;
A
#
# COMPACT_ATOMS: atom_id res chain seq x y z
N MET A 1 -12.36 19.00 -15.77
CA MET A 1 -12.74 18.61 -14.40
C MET A 1 -11.64 19.01 -13.42
N ARG A 2 -11.98 19.48 -12.23
CA ARG A 2 -11.04 19.82 -11.16
C ARG A 2 -11.11 18.81 -10.04
N VAL A 3 -10.01 18.11 -9.77
CA VAL A 3 -9.93 17.06 -8.74
C VAL A 3 -8.93 17.47 -7.69
N VAL A 4 -9.37 17.51 -6.43
CA VAL A 4 -8.49 17.78 -5.30
C VAL A 4 -8.31 16.52 -4.48
N TYR A 5 -7.07 16.06 -4.36
CA TYR A 5 -6.69 14.95 -3.50
C TYR A 5 -6.26 15.47 -2.13
N LEU A 6 -6.73 14.83 -1.07
CA LEU A 6 -6.34 15.14 0.30
C LEU A 6 -5.56 13.98 0.89
N ASN A 7 -4.31 14.21 1.32
CA ASN A 7 -3.49 13.21 2.00
C ASN A 7 -2.87 13.78 3.28
N PRO A 8 -2.84 13.02 4.38
CA PRO A 8 -2.37 13.55 5.67
C PRO A 8 -0.85 13.74 5.73
N LEU A 9 -0.08 12.89 5.06
CA LEU A 9 1.36 12.77 5.18
C LEU A 9 2.09 13.23 3.90
N GLY A 10 3.27 13.82 4.08
CA GLY A 10 4.23 14.08 3.00
C GLY A 10 5.29 12.99 2.84
N GLN A 11 5.36 12.04 3.79
CA GLN A 11 6.28 10.91 3.77
C GLN A 11 5.83 9.83 2.79
N MET A 12 6.78 8.99 2.32
CA MET A 12 6.49 7.93 1.35
C MET A 12 6.27 6.59 2.06
N GLY A 13 5.02 6.23 2.29
CA GLY A 13 4.59 4.89 2.71
C GLY A 13 3.86 4.16 1.59
N GLY A 14 3.31 2.98 1.89
CA GLY A 14 2.55 2.19 0.92
C GLY A 14 1.28 2.88 0.39
N ALA A 15 0.61 3.66 1.22
CA ALA A 15 -0.58 4.43 0.83
C ALA A 15 -0.21 5.59 -0.11
N GLU A 16 0.90 6.29 0.17
CA GLU A 16 1.40 7.39 -0.63
C GLU A 16 1.95 6.91 -1.98
N MET A 17 2.61 5.75 -2.01
CA MET A 17 3.01 5.11 -3.27
C MET A 17 1.78 4.78 -4.13
N SER A 18 0.73 4.22 -3.53
CA SER A 18 -0.51 3.93 -4.26
C SER A 18 -1.27 5.20 -4.69
N LEU A 19 -1.16 6.29 -3.94
CA LEU A 19 -1.68 7.60 -4.35
C LEU A 19 -0.90 8.13 -5.54
N MET A 20 0.43 8.02 -5.54
CA MET A 20 1.25 8.43 -6.68
C MET A 20 0.94 7.62 -7.94
N ASP A 21 0.76 6.30 -7.82
CA ASP A 21 0.34 5.46 -8.96
C ASP A 21 -0.99 5.94 -9.55
N LEU A 22 -1.95 6.32 -8.69
CA LEU A 22 -3.22 6.90 -9.13
C LEU A 22 -3.01 8.27 -9.82
N LEU A 23 -2.24 9.19 -9.21
CA LEU A 23 -2.00 10.52 -9.78
C LEU A 23 -1.33 10.46 -11.14
N VAL A 24 -0.31 9.61 -11.30
CA VAL A 24 0.38 9.41 -12.58
C VAL A 24 -0.57 8.84 -13.62
N SER A 25 -1.36 7.82 -13.27
CA SER A 25 -2.37 7.22 -14.16
C SER A 25 -3.41 8.23 -14.62
N MET A 26 -3.99 8.99 -13.67
CA MET A 26 -5.00 10.00 -13.97
C MET A 26 -4.45 11.14 -14.83
N ARG A 27 -3.22 11.60 -14.54
CA ARG A 27 -2.58 12.67 -15.30
C ARG A 27 -2.27 12.28 -16.74
N ALA A 28 -1.88 11.02 -16.95
CA ALA A 28 -1.63 10.47 -18.28
C ALA A 28 -2.92 10.34 -19.10
N ALA A 29 -4.01 9.87 -18.48
CA ALA A 29 -5.28 9.63 -19.16
C ALA A 29 -6.07 10.95 -19.42
N GLU A 30 -5.99 11.91 -18.49
CA GLU A 30 -6.78 13.14 -18.55
C GLU A 30 -5.88 14.39 -18.44
N PRO A 31 -5.08 14.69 -19.47
CA PRO A 31 -4.11 15.81 -19.43
C PRO A 31 -4.76 17.19 -19.33
N LEU A 32 -6.05 17.32 -19.65
CA LEU A 32 -6.79 18.58 -19.58
C LEU A 32 -7.48 18.81 -18.23
N TRP A 33 -7.51 17.80 -17.35
CA TRP A 33 -8.06 17.98 -16.01
C TRP A 33 -7.05 18.67 -15.09
N GLU A 34 -7.57 19.44 -14.16
CA GLU A 34 -6.76 20.09 -13.15
C GLU A 34 -6.68 19.18 -11.90
N PHE A 35 -5.46 18.78 -11.55
CA PHE A 35 -5.20 17.95 -10.38
C PHE A 35 -4.43 18.75 -9.33
N SER A 36 -4.96 18.80 -8.12
CA SER A 36 -4.31 19.39 -6.95
C SER A 36 -4.19 18.37 -5.84
N LEU A 37 -3.04 18.34 -5.15
CA LEU A 37 -2.78 17.54 -3.98
C LEU A 37 -2.58 18.43 -2.76
N LEU A 38 -3.45 18.30 -1.77
CA LEU A 38 -3.33 19.01 -0.50
C LEU A 38 -2.79 18.04 0.55
N LEU A 39 -1.66 18.42 1.17
CA LEU A 39 -0.93 17.64 2.15
C LEU A 39 -1.01 18.26 3.54
N GLY A 40 -1.15 17.42 4.57
CA GLY A 40 -1.11 17.82 5.98
C GLY A 40 0.31 18.02 6.52
N GLU A 41 1.34 17.63 5.80
CA GLU A 41 2.75 17.88 6.12
C GLU A 41 3.60 17.91 4.85
N ASP A 42 4.76 18.54 4.95
CA ASP A 42 5.78 18.55 3.90
C ASP A 42 6.58 17.24 3.88
N GLY A 43 7.17 16.90 2.71
CA GLY A 43 7.99 15.70 2.57
C GLY A 43 8.25 15.29 1.13
N PRO A 44 8.89 14.13 0.91
CA PRO A 44 9.27 13.66 -0.43
C PRO A 44 8.11 13.47 -1.42
N LEU A 45 6.88 13.37 -0.94
CA LEU A 45 5.68 13.28 -1.76
C LEU A 45 5.43 14.58 -2.54
N VAL A 46 5.83 15.75 -1.99
CA VAL A 46 5.67 17.06 -2.65
C VAL A 46 6.39 17.08 -3.99
N GLU A 47 7.70 16.82 -3.97
CA GLU A 47 8.53 16.84 -5.19
C GLU A 47 8.06 15.81 -6.22
N ARG A 48 7.67 14.61 -5.79
CA ARG A 48 7.20 13.55 -6.68
C ARG A 48 5.87 13.90 -7.35
N ALA A 49 4.93 14.48 -6.62
CA ALA A 49 3.65 14.88 -7.18
C ALA A 49 3.80 16.07 -8.14
N GLN A 50 4.67 17.03 -7.81
CA GLN A 50 5.01 18.15 -8.71
C GLN A 50 5.67 17.65 -10.00
N ALA A 51 6.61 16.71 -9.92
CA ALA A 51 7.24 16.09 -11.08
C ALA A 51 6.23 15.32 -11.96
N ALA A 52 5.13 14.81 -11.37
CA ALA A 52 4.02 14.23 -12.11
C ALA A 52 3.02 15.26 -12.69
N GLY A 53 3.31 16.57 -12.57
CA GLY A 53 2.43 17.63 -13.09
C GLY A 53 1.19 17.91 -12.25
N VAL A 54 1.22 17.59 -10.94
CA VAL A 54 0.15 17.86 -9.98
C VAL A 54 0.49 19.11 -9.17
N GLN A 55 -0.45 20.04 -9.05
CA GLN A 55 -0.30 21.18 -8.16
C GLN A 55 -0.29 20.72 -6.71
N VAL A 56 0.73 21.07 -5.92
CA VAL A 56 0.81 20.67 -4.51
C VAL A 56 0.62 21.88 -3.59
N ILE A 57 -0.23 21.71 -2.57
CA ILE A 57 -0.51 22.69 -1.53
C ILE A 57 -0.23 22.02 -0.18
N VAL A 58 0.74 22.56 0.56
CA VAL A 58 1.01 22.07 1.93
C VAL A 58 0.25 22.94 2.91
N ALA A 59 -0.70 22.32 3.63
CA ALA A 59 -1.46 22.93 4.72
C ALA A 59 -1.18 22.12 6.00
N PRO A 60 -0.16 22.49 6.80
CA PRO A 60 0.32 21.67 7.89
C PRO A 60 -0.74 21.38 8.95
N PHE A 61 -0.85 20.14 9.36
CA PHE A 61 -1.69 19.75 10.48
C PHE A 61 -1.24 20.43 11.78
N PRO A 62 -2.20 20.91 12.61
CA PRO A 62 -1.90 21.25 13.99
C PRO A 62 -1.23 20.05 14.71
N ARG A 63 -0.16 20.30 15.46
CA ARG A 63 0.59 19.25 16.17
C ARG A 63 -0.31 18.31 17.00
N ALA A 64 -1.38 18.87 17.63
CA ALA A 64 -2.35 18.10 18.39
C ALA A 64 -3.15 17.11 17.51
N LEU A 65 -3.52 17.52 16.29
CA LEU A 65 -4.24 16.66 15.33
C LEU A 65 -3.32 15.58 14.72
N ALA A 66 -2.05 15.91 14.47
CA ALA A 66 -1.08 14.95 13.96
C ALA A 66 -0.90 13.76 14.91
N ARG A 67 -0.88 14.00 16.23
CA ARG A 67 -0.70 12.99 17.29
C ARG A 67 -1.97 12.26 17.73
N LEU A 68 -3.15 12.62 17.23
CA LEU A 68 -4.40 11.92 17.54
C LEU A 68 -4.35 10.48 17.01
N GLY A 69 -4.32 9.53 17.94
CA GLY A 69 -4.19 8.10 17.68
C GLY A 69 -2.93 7.45 18.23
N ASP A 70 -1.89 8.25 18.60
CA ASP A 70 -0.59 7.74 19.06
C ASP A 70 -0.40 7.82 20.60
N SER A 71 -1.35 8.39 21.36
CA SER A 71 -1.17 8.68 22.78
C SER A 71 -1.76 7.62 23.71
N GLY A 72 -0.87 6.90 24.42
CA GLY A 72 -1.14 6.10 25.61
C GLY A 72 -1.14 6.95 26.90
N GLY A 73 -1.93 8.03 26.97
CA GLY A 73 -2.07 8.86 28.18
C GLY A 73 -3.29 8.47 29.00
N GLY A 74 -3.19 8.58 30.34
CA GLY A 74 -4.32 8.32 31.25
C GLY A 74 -5.56 9.21 30.97
N PRO A 75 -6.75 8.88 31.52
CA PRO A 75 -8.04 9.45 31.12
C PRO A 75 -8.15 10.98 31.20
N VAL A 76 -7.49 11.62 32.15
CA VAL A 76 -7.50 13.08 32.31
C VAL A 76 -6.60 13.77 31.28
N GLY A 77 -5.43 13.21 30.98
CA GLY A 77 -4.54 13.71 29.93
C GLY A 77 -5.16 13.55 28.52
N ALA A 78 -5.92 12.49 28.32
CA ALA A 78 -6.67 12.24 27.09
C ALA A 78 -7.77 13.31 26.88
N LEU A 79 -8.48 13.71 27.94
CA LEU A 79 -9.54 14.73 27.84
C LEU A 79 -8.98 16.11 27.43
N TRP A 80 -7.89 16.55 28.04
CA TRP A 80 -7.21 17.81 27.69
C TRP A 80 -6.59 17.77 26.29
N SER A 81 -6.04 16.63 25.87
CA SER A 81 -5.52 16.41 24.52
C SER A 81 -6.66 16.46 23.50
N CYS A 82 -7.80 15.86 23.78
CA CYS A 82 -8.99 15.92 22.93
C CYS A 82 -9.55 17.34 22.81
N LEU A 83 -9.56 18.12 23.90
CA LEU A 83 -10.07 19.51 23.86
C LEU A 83 -9.17 20.43 23.03
N LYS A 84 -7.84 20.35 23.21
CA LYS A 84 -6.86 21.08 22.40
C LYS A 84 -6.88 20.63 20.93
N ALA A 85 -7.03 19.33 20.69
CA ALA A 85 -7.18 18.76 19.35
C ALA A 85 -8.47 19.24 18.67
N SER A 86 -9.57 19.44 19.42
CA SER A 86 -10.87 19.91 18.86
C SER A 86 -10.77 21.30 18.25
N VAL A 87 -10.18 22.28 18.98
CA VAL A 87 -10.00 23.65 18.47
C VAL A 87 -9.07 23.67 17.25
N GLY A 88 -7.96 22.92 17.31
CA GLY A 88 -7.05 22.76 16.18
C GLY A 88 -7.71 22.13 14.97
N THR A 89 -8.54 21.09 15.19
CA THR A 89 -9.28 20.41 14.14
C THR A 89 -10.31 21.32 13.46
N ILE A 90 -11.06 22.11 14.25
CA ILE A 90 -12.04 23.07 13.70
C ILE A 90 -11.32 24.14 12.86
N ARG A 91 -10.24 24.72 13.39
CA ARG A 91 -9.47 25.72 12.64
C ARG A 91 -8.90 25.14 11.34
N TYR A 92 -8.40 23.93 11.40
CA TYR A 92 -7.87 23.24 10.22
C TYR A 92 -8.98 22.93 9.20
N ALA A 93 -10.15 22.48 9.66
CA ALA A 93 -11.31 22.25 8.79
C ALA A 93 -11.78 23.55 8.10
N LEU A 94 -11.75 24.69 8.81
CA LEU A 94 -12.07 26.00 8.22
C LEU A 94 -11.01 26.42 7.18
N THR A 95 -9.72 26.20 7.46
CA THR A 95 -8.64 26.44 6.50
C THR A 95 -8.83 25.57 5.26
N LEU A 96 -9.11 24.28 5.46
CA LEU A 96 -9.35 23.33 4.37
C LEU A 96 -10.58 23.75 3.54
N ARG A 97 -11.68 24.17 4.19
CA ARG A 97 -12.87 24.66 3.51
C ARG A 97 -12.59 25.91 2.67
N ARG A 98 -11.77 26.84 3.17
CA ARG A 98 -11.35 28.01 2.41
C ARG A 98 -10.54 27.63 1.18
N VAL A 99 -9.51 26.78 1.34
CA VAL A 99 -8.67 26.31 0.23
C VAL A 99 -9.50 25.57 -0.82
N LEU A 100 -10.38 24.66 -0.39
CA LEU A 100 -11.28 23.95 -1.31
C LEU A 100 -12.26 24.93 -1.99
N GLY A 101 -12.73 25.96 -1.30
CA GLY A 101 -13.56 27.02 -1.89
C GLY A 101 -12.84 27.83 -2.96
N GLU A 102 -11.54 28.10 -2.79
CA GLU A 102 -10.67 28.78 -3.79
C GLU A 102 -10.39 27.87 -4.99
N LEU A 103 -10.12 26.59 -4.78
CA LEU A 103 -9.85 25.60 -5.83
C LEU A 103 -11.10 25.19 -6.63
N ARG A 104 -12.30 25.32 -6.04
CA ARG A 104 -13.59 24.95 -6.63
C ARG A 104 -13.58 23.56 -7.27
N PRO A 105 -13.26 22.49 -6.51
CA PRO A 105 -13.19 21.13 -7.07
C PRO A 105 -14.58 20.64 -7.49
N ASP A 106 -14.60 19.79 -8.52
CA ASP A 106 -15.73 18.93 -8.84
C ASP A 106 -15.72 17.67 -7.97
N ILE A 107 -14.50 17.17 -7.67
CA ILE A 107 -14.25 15.98 -6.87
C ILE A 107 -13.25 16.29 -5.76
N VAL A 108 -13.57 15.89 -4.54
CA VAL A 108 -12.65 15.83 -3.39
C VAL A 108 -12.34 14.37 -3.09
N HIS A 109 -11.17 13.89 -3.50
CA HIS A 109 -10.72 12.52 -3.29
C HIS A 109 -9.81 12.45 -2.07
N THR A 110 -10.23 11.75 -1.05
CA THR A 110 -9.51 11.71 0.22
C THR A 110 -8.72 10.43 0.40
N ASN A 111 -7.56 10.53 1.01
CA ASN A 111 -6.66 9.43 1.34
C ASN A 111 -6.27 9.54 2.83
N GLY A 112 -6.38 8.44 3.58
CA GLY A 112 -6.13 8.40 5.02
C GLY A 112 -7.29 8.88 5.90
N PHE A 113 -7.49 8.19 7.02
CA PHE A 113 -8.67 8.35 7.88
C PHE A 113 -8.96 9.78 8.35
N LYS A 114 -7.93 10.54 8.71
CA LYS A 114 -8.08 11.94 9.14
C LYS A 114 -8.66 12.80 8.02
N MET A 115 -8.17 12.60 6.78
CA MET A 115 -8.65 13.34 5.62
C MET A 115 -10.04 12.90 5.16
N HIS A 116 -10.45 11.66 5.41
CA HIS A 116 -11.82 11.23 5.12
C HIS A 116 -12.83 12.05 5.93
N VAL A 117 -12.60 12.20 7.23
CA VAL A 117 -13.48 13.01 8.13
C VAL A 117 -13.40 14.49 7.78
N LEU A 118 -12.20 15.04 7.63
CA LEU A 118 -11.98 16.45 7.34
C LEU A 118 -12.54 16.85 5.97
N GLY A 119 -12.33 16.02 4.95
CA GLY A 119 -12.89 16.21 3.63
C GLY A 119 -14.42 16.24 3.64
N ALA A 120 -15.05 15.32 4.39
CA ALA A 120 -16.51 15.31 4.56
C ALA A 120 -17.05 16.55 5.28
N TRP A 121 -16.26 17.25 6.10
CA TRP A 121 -16.66 18.49 6.74
C TRP A 121 -16.41 19.73 5.90
N ALA A 122 -15.33 19.74 5.15
CA ALA A 122 -14.79 20.94 4.51
C ALA A 122 -15.17 21.08 3.03
N HIS A 123 -15.70 20.04 2.38
CA HIS A 123 -16.01 20.11 0.95
C HIS A 123 -17.07 21.19 0.63
N PRO A 124 -16.95 21.87 -0.52
CA PRO A 124 -18.01 22.71 -1.07
C PRO A 124 -19.25 21.90 -1.43
N GLU A 125 -20.44 22.50 -1.37
CA GLU A 125 -21.71 21.80 -1.64
C GLU A 125 -21.83 21.21 -3.05
N ASN A 126 -21.16 21.81 -4.02
CA ASN A 126 -21.12 21.37 -5.40
C ASN A 126 -20.03 20.33 -5.71
N ALA A 127 -19.23 19.94 -4.71
CA ALA A 127 -18.17 18.95 -4.90
C ALA A 127 -18.58 17.59 -4.31
N SER A 128 -18.36 16.53 -5.06
CA SER A 128 -18.54 15.16 -4.59
C SER A 128 -17.32 14.66 -3.80
N VAL A 129 -17.54 14.09 -2.61
CA VAL A 129 -16.48 13.52 -1.79
C VAL A 129 -16.36 12.03 -2.05
N ILE A 130 -15.13 11.56 -2.24
CA ILE A 130 -14.78 10.15 -2.38
C ILE A 130 -13.76 9.77 -1.31
N TRP A 131 -14.02 8.70 -0.58
CA TRP A 131 -13.07 8.12 0.36
C TRP A 131 -12.29 7.00 -0.32
N HIS A 132 -10.97 7.08 -0.39
CA HIS A 132 -10.12 5.98 -0.83
C HIS A 132 -9.46 5.34 0.39
N ILE A 133 -10.06 4.28 0.88
CA ILE A 133 -9.71 3.61 2.13
C ILE A 133 -8.78 2.43 1.82
N ARG A 134 -7.62 2.42 2.48
CA ARG A 134 -6.53 1.47 2.24
C ARG A 134 -6.21 0.61 3.47
N ASP A 135 -7.09 0.62 4.46
CA ASP A 135 -6.94 -0.13 5.71
C ASP A 135 -8.32 -0.49 6.25
N TYR A 136 -8.42 -1.48 7.13
CA TYR A 136 -9.68 -1.89 7.74
C TYR A 136 -10.19 -0.83 8.71
N VAL A 137 -11.40 -0.35 8.45
CA VAL A 137 -12.10 0.64 9.30
C VAL A 137 -12.54 0.00 10.62
N SER A 138 -12.99 -1.26 10.57
CA SER A 138 -13.50 -2.01 11.72
C SER A 138 -12.47 -2.17 12.84
N THR A 139 -11.17 -2.19 12.51
CA THR A 139 -10.08 -2.33 13.49
C THR A 139 -9.76 -1.06 14.27
N ARG A 140 -10.39 0.09 13.93
CA ARG A 140 -10.12 1.41 14.50
C ARG A 140 -11.38 2.00 15.12
N PRO A 141 -11.69 1.74 16.41
CA PRO A 141 -13.00 2.05 17.02
C PRO A 141 -13.45 3.50 16.88
N LEU A 142 -12.55 4.47 17.07
CA LEU A 142 -12.86 5.90 16.93
C LEU A 142 -13.17 6.24 15.46
N MET A 143 -12.32 5.84 14.52
CA MET A 143 -12.51 6.10 13.09
C MET A 143 -13.75 5.41 12.55
N LYS A 144 -14.02 4.18 12.96
CA LYS A 144 -15.25 3.45 12.67
C LYS A 144 -16.49 4.28 13.01
N ARG A 145 -16.54 4.86 14.22
CA ARG A 145 -17.66 5.70 14.65
C ARG A 145 -17.76 6.99 13.81
N LEU A 146 -16.64 7.67 13.60
CA LEU A 146 -16.60 8.93 12.84
C LEU A 146 -16.99 8.72 11.38
N LEU A 147 -16.44 7.72 10.70
CA LEU A 147 -16.78 7.46 9.31
C LEU A 147 -18.26 7.06 9.15
N ARG A 148 -18.76 6.21 10.04
CA ARG A 148 -20.19 5.85 10.03
C ARG A 148 -21.11 7.08 10.17
N MET A 149 -20.75 8.04 11.04
CA MET A 149 -21.52 9.28 11.23
C MET A 149 -21.48 10.21 10.02
N HIS A 150 -20.41 10.17 9.23
CA HIS A 150 -20.20 11.06 8.08
C HIS A 150 -20.41 10.36 6.73
N ALA A 151 -20.80 9.10 6.71
CA ALA A 151 -21.00 8.32 5.49
C ALA A 151 -21.96 9.00 4.50
N GLN A 152 -23.03 9.64 4.99
CA GLN A 152 -24.01 10.35 4.15
C GLN A 152 -23.45 11.60 3.44
N ARG A 153 -22.28 12.10 3.86
CA ARG A 153 -21.60 13.23 3.21
C ARG A 153 -20.60 12.77 2.15
N CYS A 154 -20.47 11.48 1.95
CA CYS A 154 -19.56 10.86 1.01
C CYS A 154 -20.37 10.26 -0.13
N ALA A 155 -20.01 10.56 -1.37
CA ALA A 155 -20.73 10.10 -2.55
C ALA A 155 -20.38 8.63 -2.90
N ALA A 156 -19.14 8.21 -2.62
CA ALA A 156 -18.67 6.84 -2.79
C ALA A 156 -17.41 6.58 -1.95
N ALA A 157 -17.16 5.31 -1.64
CA ALA A 157 -15.90 4.85 -1.07
C ALA A 157 -15.22 3.85 -2.00
N ILE A 158 -13.90 3.90 -2.05
CA ILE A 158 -13.05 2.94 -2.76
C ILE A 158 -12.25 2.18 -1.71
N GLY A 159 -12.35 0.85 -1.71
CA GLY A 159 -11.47 -0.05 -0.99
C GLY A 159 -10.40 -0.59 -1.92
N ASN A 160 -9.18 -0.76 -1.44
CA ASN A 160 -8.06 -1.30 -2.23
C ASN A 160 -8.10 -2.84 -2.38
N SER A 161 -9.15 -3.49 -1.87
CA SER A 161 -9.48 -4.89 -2.04
C SER A 161 -10.98 -5.11 -1.79
N ASN A 162 -11.54 -6.24 -2.22
CA ASN A 162 -12.92 -6.62 -1.89
C ASN A 162 -13.10 -6.78 -0.38
N SER A 163 -12.09 -7.30 0.31
CA SER A 163 -12.07 -7.43 1.76
C SER A 163 -12.24 -6.06 2.46
N VAL A 164 -11.51 -5.03 2.01
CA VAL A 164 -11.64 -3.66 2.54
C VAL A 164 -12.96 -3.02 2.11
N ALA A 165 -13.41 -3.20 0.87
CA ALA A 165 -14.71 -2.68 0.41
C ALA A 165 -15.88 -3.27 1.23
N SER A 166 -15.83 -4.57 1.53
CA SER A 166 -16.81 -5.25 2.40
C SER A 166 -16.77 -4.73 3.85
N ASP A 167 -15.58 -4.46 4.38
CA ASP A 167 -15.41 -3.86 5.71
C ASP A 167 -16.03 -2.45 5.76
N ILE A 168 -15.79 -1.63 4.73
CA ILE A 168 -16.40 -0.29 4.61
C ILE A 168 -17.92 -0.40 4.61
N GLN A 169 -18.48 -1.30 3.81
CA GLN A 169 -19.92 -1.48 3.69
C GLN A 169 -20.54 -1.97 5.01
N THR A 170 -19.86 -2.87 5.70
CA THR A 170 -20.27 -3.35 7.03
C THR A 170 -20.29 -2.23 8.07
N VAL A 171 -19.30 -1.32 8.02
CA VAL A 171 -19.17 -0.23 8.99
C VAL A 171 -20.10 0.94 8.67
N CYS A 172 -20.11 1.40 7.40
CA CYS A 172 -20.81 2.62 6.98
C CYS A 172 -22.27 2.38 6.57
N GLY A 173 -22.64 1.13 6.30
CA GLY A 173 -23.99 0.76 5.88
C GLY A 173 -24.20 0.80 4.36
N PRO A 174 -25.35 0.31 3.88
CA PRO A 174 -25.61 0.12 2.44
C PRO A 174 -25.82 1.44 1.66
N GLN A 175 -26.05 2.55 2.35
CA GLN A 175 -26.25 3.87 1.73
C GLN A 175 -24.97 4.47 1.16
N LEU A 176 -23.78 4.00 1.57
CA LEU A 176 -22.51 4.42 1.01
C LEU A 176 -22.04 3.37 -0.01
N PRO A 177 -22.07 3.65 -1.33
CA PRO A 177 -21.51 2.74 -2.32
C PRO A 177 -20.02 2.50 -2.06
N ALA A 178 -19.63 1.26 -1.79
CA ALA A 178 -18.24 0.85 -1.62
C ALA A 178 -17.80 0.02 -2.82
N LEU A 179 -16.79 0.49 -3.53
CA LEU A 179 -16.24 -0.12 -4.73
C LEU A 179 -14.87 -0.71 -4.40
N CYS A 180 -14.51 -1.82 -5.03
CA CYS A 180 -13.15 -2.33 -5.00
C CYS A 180 -12.39 -1.82 -6.22
N ILE A 181 -11.30 -1.08 -5.99
CA ILE A 181 -10.29 -0.74 -7.01
C ILE A 181 -8.93 -1.14 -6.43
N TYR A 182 -8.36 -2.22 -6.96
CA TYR A 182 -7.06 -2.69 -6.50
C TYR A 182 -5.97 -1.64 -6.72
N ASN A 183 -5.01 -1.57 -5.80
CA ASN A 183 -3.80 -0.77 -6.04
C ASN A 183 -3.10 -1.23 -7.32
N ALA A 184 -2.37 -0.32 -7.94
CA ALA A 184 -1.52 -0.63 -9.09
C ALA A 184 -0.04 -0.60 -8.70
N ILE A 185 0.78 -1.12 -9.60
CA ILE A 185 2.23 -1.20 -9.49
C ILE A 185 2.85 -0.58 -10.75
N ASP A 186 3.95 0.11 -10.55
CA ASP A 186 4.80 0.61 -11.64
C ASP A 186 5.55 -0.57 -12.28
N LEU A 187 5.00 -1.13 -13.36
CA LEU A 187 5.57 -2.30 -14.04
C LEU A 187 6.83 -2.02 -14.85
N GLU A 188 7.15 -0.75 -15.11
CA GLU A 188 8.44 -0.35 -15.69
C GLU A 188 9.53 -0.45 -14.64
N ARG A 189 9.28 0.08 -13.46
CA ARG A 189 10.19 0.02 -12.31
C ARG A 189 10.30 -1.39 -11.76
N TYR A 190 9.14 -2.04 -11.49
CA TYR A 190 9.07 -3.42 -11.00
C TYR A 190 8.95 -4.36 -12.20
N SER A 191 10.09 -4.80 -12.70
CA SER A 191 10.19 -5.73 -13.82
C SER A 191 11.32 -6.74 -13.55
N PRO A 192 11.30 -7.90 -14.20
CA PRO A 192 12.41 -8.87 -14.08
C PRO A 192 13.74 -8.32 -14.62
N SER A 193 13.68 -7.32 -15.51
CA SER A 193 14.83 -6.69 -16.14
C SER A 193 15.34 -5.50 -15.32
N GLY A 194 16.65 -5.27 -15.32
CA GLY A 194 17.31 -4.16 -14.63
C GLY A 194 18.36 -4.63 -13.62
N GLU A 195 18.99 -3.67 -12.97
CA GLU A 195 20.03 -3.94 -11.98
C GLU A 195 19.48 -4.68 -10.77
N LYS A 196 20.27 -5.64 -10.28
CA LYS A 196 20.00 -6.36 -9.03
C LYS A 196 20.81 -5.73 -7.91
N THR A 197 20.15 -5.44 -6.82
CA THR A 197 20.84 -4.96 -5.60
C THR A 197 21.71 -6.08 -5.02
N ASP A 198 22.95 -5.77 -4.65
CA ASP A 198 23.78 -6.70 -3.90
C ASP A 198 23.32 -6.78 -2.45
N LEU A 199 22.42 -7.74 -2.19
CA LEU A 199 21.85 -7.95 -0.86
C LEU A 199 22.88 -8.49 0.14
N ASP A 200 23.87 -9.23 -0.31
CA ASP A 200 24.95 -9.75 0.55
C ASP A 200 25.79 -8.59 1.08
N SER A 201 26.21 -7.68 0.21
CA SER A 201 26.98 -6.49 0.59
C SER A 201 26.18 -5.58 1.52
N LEU A 202 24.89 -5.31 1.22
CA LEU A 202 24.03 -4.48 2.08
C LEU A 202 23.82 -5.08 3.47
N ALA A 203 23.79 -6.42 3.56
CA ALA A 203 23.65 -7.13 4.82
C ALA A 203 24.98 -7.34 5.57
N GLY A 204 26.11 -6.94 4.98
CA GLY A 204 27.45 -7.18 5.56
C GLY A 204 27.86 -8.66 5.52
N LEU A 205 27.33 -9.44 4.59
CA LEU A 205 27.63 -10.86 4.42
C LEU A 205 28.64 -11.08 3.29
N THR A 206 29.39 -12.18 3.39
CA THR A 206 30.19 -12.66 2.26
C THR A 206 29.28 -13.08 1.11
N PRO A 207 29.72 -12.93 -0.16
CA PRO A 207 28.92 -13.35 -1.31
C PRO A 207 28.40 -14.79 -1.18
N ALA A 208 27.11 -14.99 -1.45
CA ALA A 208 26.52 -16.33 -1.42
C ALA A 208 27.15 -17.23 -2.50
N PRO A 209 27.40 -18.53 -2.22
CA PRO A 209 27.86 -19.49 -3.22
C PRO A 209 26.93 -19.51 -4.44
N HIS A 210 27.50 -19.86 -5.60
CA HIS A 210 26.71 -20.01 -6.83
C HIS A 210 25.61 -21.07 -6.64
N GLY A 211 24.41 -20.78 -7.12
CA GLY A 211 23.23 -21.67 -6.98
C GLY A 211 22.49 -21.55 -5.65
N THR A 212 22.93 -20.67 -4.73
CA THR A 212 22.19 -20.39 -3.50
C THR A 212 20.86 -19.67 -3.81
N VAL A 213 19.74 -20.25 -3.35
CA VAL A 213 18.41 -19.65 -3.51
C VAL A 213 18.22 -18.50 -2.51
N ARG A 214 17.88 -17.33 -3.01
CA ARG A 214 17.67 -16.11 -2.20
C ARG A 214 16.21 -15.92 -1.84
N ILE A 215 15.91 -15.96 -0.54
CA ILE A 215 14.57 -15.85 0.02
C ILE A 215 14.47 -14.50 0.73
N GLY A 216 13.54 -13.62 0.36
CA GLY A 216 13.40 -12.31 0.99
C GLY A 216 12.06 -12.07 1.63
N LEU A 217 12.05 -11.37 2.77
CA LEU A 217 10.87 -10.73 3.34
C LEU A 217 11.10 -9.22 3.28
N ALA A 218 10.32 -8.51 2.44
CA ALA A 218 10.41 -7.07 2.28
C ALA A 218 9.22 -6.39 2.96
N ALA A 219 9.46 -5.70 4.08
CA ALA A 219 8.40 -5.05 4.86
C ALA A 219 8.96 -4.01 5.84
N THR A 220 8.08 -3.12 6.32
CA THR A 220 8.37 -2.34 7.52
C THR A 220 8.48 -3.25 8.73
N LEU A 221 9.21 -2.85 9.76
CA LEU A 221 9.48 -3.71 10.93
C LEU A 221 8.28 -3.86 11.89
N ALA A 222 7.05 -3.58 11.44
CA ALA A 222 5.84 -3.77 12.23
C ALA A 222 5.65 -5.22 12.67
N HIS A 223 5.23 -5.43 13.93
CA HIS A 223 5.05 -6.77 14.52
C HIS A 223 4.20 -7.70 13.66
N TRP A 224 3.11 -7.17 13.12
CA TRP A 224 2.16 -7.94 12.33
C TRP A 224 2.65 -8.33 10.92
N LYS A 225 3.78 -7.77 10.45
CA LYS A 225 4.41 -8.16 9.17
C LYS A 225 5.11 -9.52 9.21
N GLY A 226 5.16 -10.17 10.39
CA GLY A 226 5.52 -11.57 10.53
C GLY A 226 7.01 -11.91 10.43
N HIS A 227 7.90 -10.95 10.70
CA HIS A 227 9.36 -11.19 10.71
C HIS A 227 9.75 -12.36 11.61
N ALA A 228 9.12 -12.47 12.81
CA ALA A 228 9.36 -13.58 13.72
C ALA A 228 8.89 -14.93 13.16
N VAL A 229 7.75 -14.96 12.47
CA VAL A 229 7.24 -16.15 11.78
C VAL A 229 8.21 -16.58 10.67
N PHE A 230 8.70 -15.62 9.90
CA PHE A 230 9.69 -15.86 8.83
C PHE A 230 10.98 -16.46 9.39
N LEU A 231 11.57 -15.86 10.44
CA LEU A 231 12.80 -16.36 11.06
C LEU A 231 12.63 -17.76 11.66
N ARG A 232 11.52 -18.03 12.35
CA ARG A 232 11.24 -19.37 12.91
C ARG A 232 10.96 -20.39 11.81
N ALA A 233 10.32 -20.00 10.71
CA ALA A 233 10.14 -20.88 9.57
C ALA A 233 11.49 -21.22 8.89
N LEU A 234 12.40 -20.26 8.77
CA LEU A 234 13.77 -20.49 8.28
C LEU A 234 14.54 -21.48 9.17
N ALA A 235 14.42 -21.37 10.48
CA ALA A 235 15.06 -22.30 11.43
C ALA A 235 14.56 -23.74 11.30
N ARG A 236 13.37 -23.95 10.72
CA ARG A 236 12.79 -25.27 10.46
C ARG A 236 13.27 -25.90 9.14
N LEU A 237 13.94 -25.12 8.28
CA LEU A 237 14.42 -25.62 7.00
C LEU A 237 15.53 -26.69 7.22
N PRO A 238 15.56 -27.75 6.42
CA PRO A 238 16.68 -28.68 6.41
C PRO A 238 18.01 -27.95 6.20
N LYS A 239 19.04 -28.35 6.95
CA LYS A 239 20.34 -27.68 6.96
C LYS A 239 21.12 -27.80 5.63
N ASP A 240 20.79 -28.82 4.84
CA ASP A 240 21.38 -29.14 3.54
C ASP A 240 20.82 -28.28 2.39
N LEU A 241 19.74 -27.51 2.63
CA LEU A 241 19.19 -26.61 1.62
C LEU A 241 20.12 -25.44 1.35
N ALA A 242 20.54 -25.30 0.09
CA ALA A 242 21.35 -24.20 -0.38
C ALA A 242 20.50 -22.92 -0.54
N CYS A 243 20.22 -22.25 0.57
CA CYS A 243 19.44 -21.00 0.57
C CYS A 243 20.04 -19.99 1.53
N ARG A 244 19.79 -18.69 1.25
CA ARG A 244 20.09 -17.54 2.11
C ARG A 244 18.87 -16.65 2.18
N ALA A 245 18.56 -16.18 3.36
CA ALA A 245 17.41 -15.33 3.60
C ALA A 245 17.82 -13.86 3.81
N TYR A 246 16.88 -12.93 3.51
CA TYR A 246 17.07 -11.50 3.70
C TYR A 246 15.83 -10.88 4.31
N VAL A 247 16.02 -10.10 5.38
CA VAL A 247 15.03 -9.19 5.92
C VAL A 247 15.34 -7.81 5.36
N ILE A 248 14.45 -7.34 4.47
CA ILE A 248 14.60 -6.11 3.71
C ILE A 248 13.61 -5.08 4.25
N GLY A 249 14.10 -3.96 4.78
CA GLY A 249 13.27 -2.88 5.30
C GLY A 249 13.75 -2.33 6.63
N GLY A 250 13.15 -1.21 7.01
CA GLY A 250 13.50 -0.46 8.21
C GLY A 250 12.25 0.11 8.90
N PRO A 251 12.44 0.79 10.03
CA PRO A 251 11.35 1.49 10.70
C PRO A 251 10.95 2.71 9.85
N ILE A 252 9.69 2.77 9.42
CA ILE A 252 9.13 3.94 8.72
C ILE A 252 8.31 4.80 9.67
N TYR A 253 7.62 4.20 10.62
CA TYR A 253 6.75 4.89 11.57
C TYR A 253 7.36 4.87 12.98
N GLN A 254 7.39 6.02 13.65
CA GLN A 254 7.86 6.15 15.03
C GLN A 254 6.69 5.91 16.02
N THR A 255 5.95 4.82 15.87
CA THR A 255 4.90 4.43 16.82
C THR A 255 5.50 3.53 17.91
N GLU A 256 5.51 4.00 19.14
CA GLU A 256 6.01 3.24 20.29
C GLU A 256 5.33 1.87 20.37
N ASN A 257 6.10 0.80 20.58
CA ASN A 257 5.69 -0.60 20.77
C ASN A 257 4.98 -1.30 19.59
N SER A 258 4.85 -0.67 18.40
CA SER A 258 4.24 -1.34 17.23
C SER A 258 5.25 -2.00 16.30
N GLN A 259 6.55 -1.73 16.49
CA GLN A 259 7.63 -2.20 15.63
C GLN A 259 8.71 -2.95 16.41
N ARG A 260 9.39 -3.85 15.71
CA ARG A 260 10.63 -4.48 16.17
C ARG A 260 11.82 -3.62 15.75
N THR A 261 12.93 -3.74 16.47
CA THR A 261 14.21 -3.20 15.99
C THR A 261 14.95 -4.27 15.18
N LEU A 262 15.88 -3.85 14.33
CA LEU A 262 16.77 -4.79 13.63
C LEU A 262 17.59 -5.62 14.63
N ASP A 263 18.00 -5.03 15.76
CA ASP A 263 18.78 -5.75 16.77
C ASP A 263 17.97 -6.84 17.48
N GLN A 264 16.67 -6.60 17.72
CA GLN A 264 15.78 -7.65 18.21
C GLN A 264 15.63 -8.81 17.23
N LEU A 265 15.59 -8.53 15.93
CA LEU A 265 15.49 -9.56 14.89
C LEU A 265 16.82 -10.31 14.71
N ARG A 266 17.96 -9.63 14.84
CA ARG A 266 19.30 -10.26 14.85
C ARG A 266 19.45 -11.19 16.05
N ALA A 267 19.14 -10.71 17.26
CA ALA A 267 19.16 -11.54 18.46
C ALA A 267 18.28 -12.79 18.33
N MET A 268 17.11 -12.66 17.73
CA MET A 268 16.24 -13.81 17.44
C MET A 268 16.89 -14.78 16.44
N ALA A 269 17.58 -14.31 15.41
CA ALA A 269 18.29 -15.16 14.47
C ALA A 269 19.46 -15.92 15.13
N ASP A 270 20.17 -15.26 16.07
CA ASP A 270 21.23 -15.88 16.89
C ASP A 270 20.65 -16.99 17.80
N GLU A 271 19.56 -16.70 18.52
CA GLU A 271 18.86 -17.66 19.37
C GLU A 271 18.34 -18.88 18.59
N LEU A 272 17.92 -18.68 17.35
CA LEU A 272 17.43 -19.74 16.46
C LEU A 272 18.58 -20.49 15.74
N GLY A 273 19.81 -20.04 15.87
CA GLY A 273 20.98 -20.68 15.25
C GLY A 273 20.99 -20.54 13.73
N ILE A 274 20.49 -19.44 13.18
CA ILE A 274 20.39 -19.15 11.74
C ILE A 274 21.08 -17.83 11.34
N ALA A 275 21.83 -17.20 12.22
CA ALA A 275 22.45 -15.89 11.98
C ALA A 275 23.38 -15.88 10.75
N ASP A 276 24.06 -16.99 10.46
CA ASP A 276 24.92 -17.19 9.29
C ASP A 276 24.16 -17.28 7.96
N LYS A 277 22.85 -17.54 8.02
CA LYS A 277 21.95 -17.72 6.86
C LYS A 277 21.04 -16.54 6.59
N VAL A 278 20.99 -15.53 7.46
CA VAL A 278 20.03 -14.40 7.37
C VAL A 278 20.76 -13.07 7.30
N GLY A 279 20.54 -12.34 6.22
CA GLY A 279 20.99 -10.96 6.06
C GLY A 279 19.90 -9.94 6.46
N PHE A 280 20.32 -8.85 7.10
CA PHE A 280 19.45 -7.74 7.48
C PHE A 280 19.94 -6.47 6.77
N THR A 281 19.25 -6.07 5.69
CA THR A 281 19.72 -4.95 4.85
C THR A 281 19.40 -3.57 5.41
N GLY A 282 18.45 -3.48 6.35
CA GLY A 282 17.85 -2.20 6.71
C GLY A 282 16.98 -1.63 5.57
N TYR A 283 16.77 -0.32 5.60
CA TYR A 283 16.00 0.38 4.55
C TYR A 283 16.75 0.35 3.22
N VAL A 284 16.04 -0.05 2.16
CA VAL A 284 16.55 -0.08 0.79
C VAL A 284 15.72 0.86 -0.08
N ALA A 285 16.35 1.87 -0.67
CA ALA A 285 15.67 2.84 -1.52
C ALA A 285 15.21 2.24 -2.85
N ASP A 286 16.06 1.40 -3.48
CA ASP A 286 15.69 0.64 -4.69
C ASP A 286 15.09 -0.72 -4.32
N THR A 287 13.82 -0.70 -3.94
CA THR A 287 13.08 -1.93 -3.63
C THR A 287 12.90 -2.84 -4.84
N ALA A 288 12.86 -2.29 -6.06
CA ALA A 288 12.75 -3.09 -7.27
C ALA A 288 14.04 -3.88 -7.54
N GLY A 289 15.22 -3.24 -7.40
CA GLY A 289 16.51 -3.91 -7.48
C GLY A 289 16.68 -4.99 -6.41
N ALA A 290 16.21 -4.72 -5.19
CA ALA A 290 16.21 -5.69 -4.11
C ALA A 290 15.32 -6.91 -4.44
N MET A 291 14.12 -6.71 -4.98
CA MET A 291 13.23 -7.79 -5.39
C MET A 291 13.80 -8.60 -6.56
N ARG A 292 14.41 -7.95 -7.55
CA ARG A 292 15.10 -8.65 -8.66
C ARG A 292 16.26 -9.54 -8.19
N ALA A 293 16.82 -9.24 -7.03
CA ALA A 293 17.88 -10.05 -6.44
C ALA A 293 17.36 -11.28 -5.69
N LEU A 294 16.05 -11.43 -5.52
CA LEU A 294 15.41 -12.57 -4.85
C LEU A 294 14.93 -13.61 -5.86
N ASP A 295 14.97 -14.88 -5.46
CA ASP A 295 14.30 -15.99 -6.14
C ASP A 295 12.90 -16.21 -5.57
N ILE A 296 12.75 -16.03 -4.25
CA ILE A 296 11.51 -16.25 -3.51
C ILE A 296 11.22 -15.00 -2.67
N LEU A 297 10.04 -14.44 -2.85
CA LEU A 297 9.52 -13.38 -1.97
C LEU A 297 8.51 -13.98 -1.00
N VAL A 298 8.69 -13.71 0.29
CA VAL A 298 7.78 -14.15 1.36
C VAL A 298 7.01 -12.94 1.89
N HIS A 299 5.68 -13.05 1.87
CA HIS A 299 4.77 -12.19 2.59
C HIS A 299 4.21 -12.98 3.77
N ALA A 300 4.59 -12.61 5.01
CA ALA A 300 4.33 -13.39 6.23
C ALA A 300 3.41 -12.68 7.23
N SER A 301 2.58 -11.73 6.80
CA SER A 301 1.69 -10.97 7.69
C SER A 301 0.85 -11.90 8.57
N THR A 302 0.82 -11.62 9.89
CA THR A 302 0.09 -12.42 10.89
C THR A 302 -1.34 -11.93 11.10
N GLN A 303 -1.69 -10.80 10.51
CA GLN A 303 -3.04 -10.22 10.51
C GLN A 303 -3.52 -10.05 9.07
N PRO A 304 -4.84 -9.93 8.84
CA PRO A 304 -5.37 -9.66 7.51
C PRO A 304 -4.71 -8.42 6.88
N GLU A 305 -4.10 -8.61 5.72
CA GLU A 305 -3.47 -7.54 4.95
C GLU A 305 -4.54 -6.85 4.10
N PRO A 306 -4.65 -5.50 4.11
CA PRO A 306 -5.62 -4.80 3.27
C PRO A 306 -5.43 -5.02 1.77
N PHE A 307 -4.18 -5.11 1.30
CA PHE A 307 -3.82 -5.39 -0.09
C PHE A 307 -2.54 -6.21 -0.18
N GLY A 308 -1.40 -5.69 0.31
CA GLY A 308 -0.11 -6.34 0.20
C GLY A 308 0.64 -5.96 -1.08
N ARG A 309 0.97 -4.67 -1.24
CA ARG A 309 1.72 -4.17 -2.41
C ARG A 309 2.96 -5.02 -2.74
N VAL A 310 3.68 -5.45 -1.71
CA VAL A 310 4.90 -6.26 -1.86
C VAL A 310 4.67 -7.56 -2.65
N ILE A 311 3.47 -8.15 -2.54
CA ILE A 311 3.07 -9.34 -3.29
C ILE A 311 3.07 -9.02 -4.79
N ALA A 312 2.32 -7.98 -5.18
CA ALA A 312 2.22 -7.55 -6.57
C ALA A 312 3.58 -7.06 -7.12
N GLU A 313 4.39 -6.37 -6.30
CA GLU A 313 5.75 -5.92 -6.64
C GLU A 313 6.70 -7.09 -6.88
N GLY A 314 6.65 -8.13 -6.03
CA GLY A 314 7.42 -9.36 -6.21
C GLY A 314 6.99 -10.16 -7.43
N MET A 315 5.68 -10.31 -7.65
CA MET A 315 5.15 -10.91 -8.88
C MET A 315 5.62 -10.14 -10.12
N ALA A 316 5.56 -8.80 -10.07
CA ALA A 316 6.01 -7.94 -11.16
C ALA A 316 7.51 -8.11 -11.46
N CYS A 317 8.35 -8.36 -10.46
CA CYS A 317 9.77 -8.65 -10.62
C CYS A 317 10.07 -10.12 -11.01
N GLY A 318 9.05 -10.98 -11.12
CA GLY A 318 9.19 -12.38 -11.49
C GLY A 318 9.67 -13.30 -10.35
N CYS A 319 9.56 -12.86 -9.09
CA CYS A 319 9.81 -13.71 -7.92
C CYS A 319 8.74 -14.80 -7.81
N ALA A 320 9.12 -16.00 -7.36
CA ALA A 320 8.14 -16.92 -6.80
C ALA A 320 7.64 -16.39 -5.46
N VAL A 321 6.34 -16.14 -5.35
CA VAL A 321 5.75 -15.49 -4.16
C VAL A 321 5.12 -16.53 -3.24
N ILE A 322 5.40 -16.41 -1.93
CA ILE A 322 4.67 -17.12 -0.86
C ILE A 322 3.87 -16.08 -0.09
N CYS A 323 2.55 -16.22 -0.05
CA CYS A 323 1.63 -15.26 0.50
C CYS A 323 0.95 -15.78 1.78
N SER A 324 0.90 -14.95 2.82
CA SER A 324 0.03 -15.21 3.99
C SER A 324 -1.44 -15.02 3.59
N ALA A 325 -2.25 -16.08 3.70
CA ALA A 325 -3.60 -16.18 3.16
C ALA A 325 -4.65 -15.50 4.06
N ALA A 326 -4.61 -14.17 4.21
CA ALA A 326 -5.62 -13.43 4.97
C ALA A 326 -5.88 -12.03 4.40
N GLY A 327 -7.15 -11.63 4.44
CA GLY A 327 -7.60 -10.31 3.99
C GLY A 327 -7.49 -10.13 2.48
N GLY A 328 -7.17 -8.92 2.04
CA GLY A 328 -7.01 -8.58 0.62
C GLY A 328 -5.81 -9.23 -0.04
N ALA A 329 -4.80 -9.68 0.72
CA ALA A 329 -3.61 -10.33 0.16
C ALA A 329 -3.96 -11.61 -0.62
N VAL A 330 -4.91 -12.41 -0.14
CA VAL A 330 -5.34 -13.65 -0.81
C VAL A 330 -6.03 -13.40 -2.15
N GLU A 331 -6.59 -12.20 -2.32
CA GLU A 331 -7.27 -11.81 -3.56
C GLU A 331 -6.29 -11.56 -4.72
N LEU A 332 -5.00 -11.36 -4.40
CA LEU A 332 -3.97 -11.02 -5.39
C LEU A 332 -3.44 -12.24 -6.13
N ILE A 333 -3.58 -13.42 -5.55
CA ILE A 333 -2.95 -14.66 -6.01
C ILE A 333 -3.96 -15.71 -6.44
N ALA A 334 -3.53 -16.61 -7.30
CA ALA A 334 -4.17 -17.89 -7.60
C ALA A 334 -3.26 -19.02 -7.08
N GLU A 335 -3.62 -19.61 -5.92
CA GLU A 335 -2.83 -20.65 -5.22
C GLU A 335 -2.39 -21.77 -6.16
N GLY A 336 -1.10 -22.10 -6.15
CA GLY A 336 -0.48 -23.14 -6.99
C GLY A 336 -0.32 -22.77 -8.46
N GLN A 337 -0.91 -21.65 -8.93
CA GLN A 337 -0.83 -21.18 -10.31
C GLN A 337 0.22 -20.09 -10.49
N ASP A 338 0.13 -18.99 -9.71
CA ASP A 338 0.99 -17.81 -9.80
C ASP A 338 1.69 -17.45 -8.47
N ALA A 339 1.29 -18.09 -7.36
CA ALA A 339 1.93 -17.99 -6.06
C ALA A 339 1.59 -19.23 -5.21
N LEU A 340 2.28 -19.40 -4.07
CA LEU A 340 1.88 -20.31 -3.01
C LEU A 340 1.34 -19.55 -1.81
N ALA A 341 0.45 -20.18 -1.04
CA ALA A 341 -0.10 -19.61 0.18
C ALA A 341 0.26 -20.41 1.43
N HIS A 342 0.22 -19.72 2.58
CA HIS A 342 0.29 -20.36 3.89
C HIS A 342 -0.68 -19.68 4.87
N PRO A 343 -1.17 -20.39 5.90
CA PRO A 343 -1.99 -19.78 6.95
C PRO A 343 -1.21 -18.72 7.72
N PRO A 344 -1.83 -17.57 8.12
CA PRO A 344 -1.17 -16.54 8.91
C PRO A 344 -0.60 -17.09 10.21
N GLY A 345 0.66 -16.77 10.49
CA GLY A 345 1.34 -17.21 11.71
C GLY A 345 1.79 -18.68 11.75
N ASP A 346 1.46 -19.48 10.75
CA ASP A 346 1.89 -20.88 10.66
C ASP A 346 3.32 -21.02 10.13
N GLU A 347 4.25 -21.14 11.05
CA GLU A 347 5.69 -21.28 10.78
C GLU A 347 6.03 -22.59 10.05
N ALA A 348 5.30 -23.67 10.36
CA ALA A 348 5.55 -24.98 9.76
C ALA A 348 5.07 -25.02 8.31
N ALA A 349 3.87 -24.50 8.04
CA ALA A 349 3.35 -24.38 6.68
C ALA A 349 4.25 -23.47 5.83
N LEU A 350 4.68 -22.33 6.37
CA LEU A 350 5.60 -21.41 5.67
C LEU A 350 6.95 -22.10 5.36
N ALA A 351 7.52 -22.83 6.34
CA ALA A 351 8.76 -23.60 6.13
C ALA A 351 8.60 -24.65 5.04
N GLY A 352 7.47 -25.36 5.01
CA GLY A 352 7.13 -26.32 3.95
C GLY A 352 7.13 -25.69 2.57
N ARG A 353 6.46 -24.55 2.40
CA ARG A 353 6.41 -23.81 1.12
C ARG A 353 7.78 -23.27 0.69
N MET A 354 8.58 -22.76 1.63
CA MET A 354 9.96 -22.35 1.34
C MET A 354 10.81 -23.54 0.89
N ALA A 355 10.75 -24.67 1.60
CA ALA A 355 11.51 -25.87 1.26
C ALA A 355 11.09 -26.44 -0.11
N GLU A 356 9.80 -26.43 -0.44
CA GLU A 356 9.26 -26.83 -1.75
C GLU A 356 9.88 -25.99 -2.86
N LEU A 357 9.84 -24.67 -2.74
CA LEU A 357 10.38 -23.76 -3.76
C LEU A 357 11.91 -23.78 -3.84
N VAL A 358 12.63 -24.05 -2.75
CA VAL A 358 14.09 -24.18 -2.78
C VAL A 358 14.51 -25.44 -3.54
N ARG A 359 13.78 -26.55 -3.34
CA ARG A 359 14.11 -27.85 -3.97
C ARG A 359 13.68 -27.96 -5.43
N ASP A 360 12.64 -27.23 -5.81
CA ASP A 360 12.05 -27.31 -7.14
C ASP A 360 12.27 -26.01 -7.95
N PRO A 361 13.37 -25.92 -8.73
CA PRO A 361 13.64 -24.75 -9.56
C PRO A 361 12.64 -24.57 -10.71
N GLU A 362 12.01 -25.65 -11.20
CA GLU A 362 11.02 -25.58 -12.27
C GLU A 362 9.72 -24.98 -11.78
N LEU A 363 9.23 -25.44 -10.61
CA LEU A 363 8.08 -24.85 -9.93
C LEU A 363 8.32 -23.36 -9.62
N ARG A 364 9.49 -23.04 -9.07
CA ARG A 364 9.87 -21.66 -8.76
C ARG A 364 9.86 -20.78 -10.01
N ALA A 365 10.47 -21.23 -11.11
CA ALA A 365 10.47 -20.50 -12.37
C ALA A 365 9.07 -20.38 -12.99
N ARG A 366 8.25 -21.42 -12.89
CA ARG A 366 6.87 -21.42 -13.39
C ARG A 366 6.02 -20.40 -12.65
N LEU A 367 6.05 -20.40 -11.31
CA LEU A 367 5.30 -19.46 -10.48
C LEU A 367 5.75 -18.02 -10.70
N GLY A 368 7.06 -17.77 -10.81
CA GLY A 368 7.59 -16.43 -11.09
C GLY A 368 7.10 -15.88 -12.44
N ARG A 369 7.11 -16.70 -13.50
CA ARG A 369 6.57 -16.30 -14.82
C ARG A 369 5.05 -16.05 -14.77
N ALA A 370 4.30 -16.94 -14.13
CA ALA A 370 2.85 -16.79 -14.01
C ALA A 370 2.47 -15.58 -13.16
N GLY A 371 3.22 -15.33 -12.06
CA GLY A 371 3.07 -14.14 -11.24
C GLY A 371 3.28 -12.84 -12.02
N ARG A 372 4.31 -12.79 -12.88
CA ARG A 372 4.55 -11.63 -13.76
C ARG A 372 3.36 -11.38 -14.69
N ILE A 373 2.82 -12.40 -15.32
CA ILE A 373 1.63 -12.28 -16.20
C ILE A 373 0.42 -11.77 -15.40
N THR A 374 0.22 -12.27 -14.18
CA THR A 374 -0.84 -11.79 -13.29
C THR A 374 -0.64 -10.32 -12.93
N ALA A 375 0.59 -9.90 -12.62
CA ALA A 375 0.90 -8.51 -12.33
C ALA A 375 0.60 -7.59 -13.51
N GLU A 376 0.99 -7.97 -14.72
CA GLU A 376 0.71 -7.24 -15.96
C GLU A 376 -0.78 -7.07 -16.24
N ARG A 377 -1.56 -8.12 -16.02
CA ARG A 377 -3.00 -8.10 -16.31
C ARG A 377 -3.82 -7.37 -15.25
N ARG A 378 -3.42 -7.43 -13.97
CA ARG A 378 -4.26 -7.02 -12.86
C ARG A 378 -3.78 -5.79 -12.11
N PHE A 379 -2.48 -5.46 -12.19
CA PHE A 379 -1.87 -4.42 -11.36
C PHE A 379 -1.16 -3.35 -12.17
N GLU A 380 -1.33 -3.34 -13.48
CA GLU A 380 -0.81 -2.28 -14.35
C GLU A 380 -1.43 -0.92 -13.98
N ARG A 381 -0.64 0.15 -14.06
CA ARG A 381 -0.98 1.48 -13.54
C ARG A 381 -2.09 2.17 -14.33
N SER A 382 -2.14 2.03 -15.67
CA SER A 382 -3.14 2.70 -16.52
C SER A 382 -4.57 2.29 -16.16
N ARG A 383 -4.76 1.08 -15.68
CA ARG A 383 -6.04 0.55 -15.22
C ARG A 383 -6.71 1.44 -14.16
N LEU A 384 -5.93 2.12 -13.31
CA LEU A 384 -6.51 2.99 -12.28
C LEU A 384 -7.34 4.11 -12.88
N ALA A 385 -6.87 4.74 -13.97
CA ALA A 385 -7.64 5.78 -14.65
C ALA A 385 -8.90 5.20 -15.31
N GLU A 386 -8.79 4.02 -15.95
CA GLU A 386 -9.92 3.34 -16.57
C GLU A 386 -11.05 3.03 -15.60
N GLU A 387 -10.73 2.70 -14.35
CA GLU A 387 -11.72 2.40 -13.30
C GLU A 387 -12.22 3.66 -12.56
N VAL A 388 -11.37 4.67 -12.37
CA VAL A 388 -11.68 5.85 -11.54
C VAL A 388 -12.37 6.96 -12.35
N ILE A 389 -11.99 7.18 -13.62
CA ILE A 389 -12.57 8.22 -14.47
C ILE A 389 -14.09 8.09 -14.59
N PRO A 390 -14.66 6.90 -14.91
CA PRO A 390 -16.12 6.74 -14.99
C PRO A 390 -16.86 7.04 -13.67
N LEU A 391 -16.22 6.74 -12.54
CA LEU A 391 -16.73 7.09 -11.22
C LEU A 391 -16.79 8.61 -11.03
N TYR A 392 -15.71 9.33 -11.35
CA TYR A 392 -15.64 10.77 -11.23
C TYR A 392 -16.63 11.48 -12.13
N GLN A 393 -16.74 11.08 -13.40
CA GLN A 393 -17.69 11.62 -14.36
C GLN A 393 -19.12 11.47 -13.88
N ARG A 394 -19.48 10.27 -13.40
CA ARG A 394 -20.83 10.01 -12.84
C ARG A 394 -21.15 10.87 -11.63
N LEU A 395 -20.17 11.10 -10.75
CA LEU A 395 -20.39 11.84 -9.50
C LEU A 395 -20.34 13.36 -9.69
N SER A 396 -19.63 13.86 -10.69
CA SER A 396 -19.53 15.29 -10.99
C SER A 396 -20.63 15.80 -11.95
N GLY A 397 -21.47 14.90 -12.49
CA GLY A 397 -22.49 15.26 -13.50
C GLY A 397 -21.88 15.63 -14.87
N HIS A 398 -20.59 15.41 -15.09
CA HIS A 398 -19.98 15.58 -16.39
C HIS A 398 -20.27 14.35 -17.26
N PRO A 399 -20.80 14.49 -18.48
CA PRO A 399 -21.04 13.34 -19.35
C PRO A 399 -19.71 12.64 -19.66
N ALA A 400 -19.73 11.31 -19.71
CA ALA A 400 -18.61 10.53 -20.22
C ALA A 400 -18.29 11.04 -21.65
N ALA A 401 -17.02 11.31 -21.94
CA ALA A 401 -16.60 11.57 -23.31
C ALA A 401 -17.02 10.35 -24.13
N GLN A 402 -17.89 10.55 -25.14
CA GLN A 402 -18.20 9.48 -26.08
C GLN A 402 -16.87 9.10 -26.75
N PRO A 403 -16.50 7.81 -26.83
CA PRO A 403 -15.38 7.42 -27.66
C PRO A 403 -15.64 7.99 -29.05
N GLU A 404 -14.68 8.75 -29.58
CA GLU A 404 -14.77 9.31 -30.93
C GLU A 404 -15.12 8.15 -31.88
N ALA A 405 -16.32 8.19 -32.44
CA ALA A 405 -16.78 7.32 -33.52
C ALA A 405 -16.07 7.73 -34.82
N GLY A 406 -14.75 7.54 -34.85
CA GLY A 406 -13.89 8.00 -35.91
C GLY A 406 -12.72 7.08 -36.16
N LEU A 407 -12.98 5.86 -36.67
CA LEU A 407 -12.03 5.07 -37.49
C LEU A 407 -12.65 3.76 -38.02
N ALA A 408 -13.97 3.74 -38.27
CA ALA A 408 -14.63 2.59 -38.87
C ALA A 408 -14.95 2.78 -40.38
N ASN A 409 -14.32 3.75 -41.08
CA ASN A 409 -14.58 3.99 -42.50
C ASN A 409 -13.29 4.14 -43.34
N ALA A 410 -12.30 3.31 -43.15
CA ALA A 410 -11.10 3.30 -44.00
C ALA A 410 -10.59 1.88 -44.33
N ILE A 411 -11.49 0.88 -44.39
CA ILE A 411 -11.19 -0.40 -45.07
C ILE A 411 -12.46 -0.77 -45.86
N GLY A 412 -12.60 -0.22 -47.06
CA GLY A 412 -13.68 -0.51 -47.97
C GLY A 412 -13.56 0.25 -49.28
N ARG A 413 -12.46 0.01 -50.02
CA ARG A 413 -12.36 0.07 -51.49
C ARG A 413 -11.12 -0.65 -51.94
#